data_4e5a42e2293f9010dd41f0122e189460
#
_entry.id   4e5a42e2293f9010dd41f0122e189460
#
_cell.length_a   1.000
_cell.length_b   1.000
_cell.length_c   1.000
_cell.angle_alpha   90.00
_cell.angle_beta   90.00
_cell.angle_gamma   90.00
#
_symmetry.space_group_name_H-M   'P 1'
#
loop_
_entity.id
_entity.type
_entity.pdbx_description
1 polymer ?
#
loop_
_entity_poly.entity_id
_entity_poly.type
_entity_poly.pdbx_seq_one_letter_code
_entity_poly.pdbx_strand_id
1 'polypeptide(L)'
;MHVFTGNMINQHKVSIFISRTEDGFNYFSHDKLFIMLDAATDKMDGLNVNIEESWNKQIANEWEGPYFKELVQFLRAELANNEIIYPPREQIFAAFENTPFDQVKVVIIGQDPYHGIGQANGLCFSVAPGVRIPPSLKNIFKELNRDLGIEIPQLGELSPWSKQGVLLLNATLTVRANQAGSHQNKGWEKFTDVVIKSISENREHVVFMLWG
;
A
#
# COMPACT_ATOMS: atom_id res chain seq x y z
N MET A 1 -2.90 6.13 -32.09
CA MET A 1 -2.82 5.20 -30.97
C MET A 1 -3.77 4.04 -31.26
N HIS A 2 -3.25 2.87 -31.60
CA HIS A 2 -4.07 1.69 -31.87
C HIS A 2 -3.84 0.69 -30.73
N VAL A 3 -4.94 0.25 -30.11
CA VAL A 3 -4.90 -0.78 -29.06
C VAL A 3 -5.14 -2.12 -29.74
N PHE A 4 -4.17 -3.03 -29.65
CA PHE A 4 -4.35 -4.42 -30.06
C PHE A 4 -4.41 -5.29 -28.81
N THR A 5 -5.51 -6.02 -28.61
CA THR A 5 -5.62 -7.07 -27.61
C THR A 5 -5.17 -8.38 -28.23
N GLY A 6 -3.96 -8.84 -27.87
CA GLY A 6 -3.43 -10.12 -28.29
C GLY A 6 -3.80 -11.25 -27.31
N ASN A 7 -3.92 -12.48 -27.84
CA ASN A 7 -4.36 -13.68 -27.12
C ASN A 7 -3.43 -14.12 -25.99
N MET A 8 -4.03 -14.73 -24.98
CA MET A 8 -3.44 -15.21 -23.74
C MET A 8 -2.24 -16.13 -23.90
N ILE A 9 -1.18 -15.84 -23.16
CA ILE A 9 -0.22 -16.83 -22.68
C ILE A 9 -0.20 -16.70 -21.15
N ASN A 10 -0.61 -17.75 -20.46
CA ASN A 10 -0.64 -17.91 -18.99
C ASN A 10 -1.40 -16.83 -18.20
N GLN A 11 -2.72 -16.93 -18.16
CA GLN A 11 -3.66 -16.36 -17.15
C GLN A 11 -3.48 -14.90 -16.68
N HIS A 12 -2.59 -14.11 -17.28
CA HIS A 12 -2.49 -12.67 -17.02
C HIS A 12 -2.77 -11.90 -18.30
N LYS A 13 -3.77 -11.00 -18.24
CA LYS A 13 -4.00 -10.02 -19.32
C LYS A 13 -2.83 -9.04 -19.32
N VAL A 14 -1.90 -9.20 -20.23
CA VAL A 14 -0.86 -8.21 -20.49
C VAL A 14 -1.40 -7.26 -21.56
N SER A 15 -1.67 -6.02 -21.20
CA SER A 15 -1.97 -4.97 -22.17
C SER A 15 -0.64 -4.41 -22.70
N ILE A 16 -0.35 -4.63 -23.98
CA ILE A 16 0.84 -4.10 -24.64
C ILE A 16 0.42 -2.85 -25.39
N PHE A 17 1.03 -1.72 -25.07
CA PHE A 17 0.88 -0.48 -25.83
C PHE A 17 2.05 -0.34 -26.80
N ILE A 18 1.75 -0.02 -28.05
CA ILE A 18 2.74 0.19 -29.11
C ILE A 18 2.76 1.67 -29.45
N SER A 19 3.91 2.31 -29.26
CA SER A 19 4.18 3.64 -29.77
C SER A 19 5.09 3.53 -31.00
N ARG A 20 4.76 4.28 -32.05
CA ARG A 20 5.57 4.39 -33.25
C ARG A 20 6.49 5.59 -33.12
N THR A 21 7.80 5.35 -33.16
CA THR A 21 8.82 6.39 -33.30
C THR A 21 9.44 6.31 -34.70
N GLU A 22 10.22 7.30 -35.08
CA GLU A 22 10.91 7.32 -36.40
C GLU A 22 11.88 6.16 -36.59
N ASP A 23 12.37 5.56 -35.48
CA ASP A 23 13.35 4.46 -35.47
C ASP A 23 12.75 3.06 -35.26
N GLY A 24 11.40 2.90 -35.21
CA GLY A 24 10.75 1.59 -35.08
C GLY A 24 9.67 1.52 -34.01
N PHE A 25 9.31 0.27 -33.62
CA PHE A 25 8.31 0.00 -32.59
C PHE A 25 8.96 -0.35 -31.25
N ASN A 26 8.62 0.41 -30.22
CA ASN A 26 9.00 0.09 -28.83
C ASN A 26 7.83 -0.57 -28.10
N TYR A 27 8.11 -1.69 -27.45
CA TYR A 27 7.16 -2.41 -26.60
C TYR A 27 7.42 -2.02 -25.15
N PHE A 28 6.40 -1.49 -24.47
CA PHE A 28 6.51 -1.13 -23.05
C PHE A 28 5.53 -1.99 -22.25
N SER A 29 5.99 -2.50 -21.10
CA SER A 29 5.09 -3.03 -20.10
C SER A 29 4.27 -1.89 -19.49
N HIS A 30 3.10 -2.19 -18.93
CA HIS A 30 2.22 -1.21 -18.30
C HIS A 30 2.98 -0.31 -17.30
N ASP A 31 3.89 -0.88 -16.53
CA ASP A 31 4.70 -0.18 -15.52
C ASP A 31 5.69 0.82 -16.14
N LYS A 32 6.34 0.45 -17.25
CA LYS A 32 7.26 1.36 -17.96
C LYS A 32 6.54 2.52 -18.65
N LEU A 33 5.36 2.28 -19.21
CA LEU A 33 4.54 3.35 -19.81
C LEU A 33 4.08 4.34 -18.73
N PHE A 34 3.75 3.85 -17.54
CA PHE A 34 3.34 4.68 -16.42
C PHE A 34 4.48 5.59 -15.93
N ILE A 35 5.72 5.05 -15.81
CA ILE A 35 6.94 5.83 -15.48
C ILE A 35 7.23 6.89 -16.54
N MET A 36 7.05 6.58 -17.82
CA MET A 36 7.28 7.54 -18.92
C MET A 36 6.19 8.62 -18.99
N LEU A 37 4.94 8.30 -18.67
CA LEU A 37 3.85 9.28 -18.58
C LEU A 37 4.06 10.24 -17.39
N ASP A 38 4.52 9.76 -16.25
CA ASP A 38 4.93 10.61 -15.11
C ASP A 38 6.14 11.50 -15.45
N ALA A 39 7.09 11.01 -16.26
CA ALA A 39 8.24 11.79 -16.71
C ALA A 39 7.89 12.84 -17.79
N ALA A 40 6.83 12.59 -18.59
CA ALA A 40 6.37 13.51 -19.63
C ALA A 40 5.46 14.63 -19.08
N THR A 41 4.93 14.49 -17.88
CA THR A 41 4.20 15.54 -17.16
C THR A 41 5.10 16.24 -16.16
N ASP A 42 6.04 17.03 -16.67
CA ASP A 42 6.96 17.91 -15.93
C ASP A 42 6.23 19.07 -15.21
N LYS A 43 5.04 18.79 -14.70
CA LYS A 43 4.16 19.70 -13.92
C LYS A 43 3.62 19.07 -12.64
N MET A 44 4.31 18.06 -12.11
CA MET A 44 3.91 17.47 -10.83
C MET A 44 5.01 17.56 -9.80
N ASP A 45 5.16 18.74 -9.24
CA ASP A 45 5.84 18.99 -7.96
C ASP A 45 5.07 18.40 -6.77
N GLY A 46 4.18 17.46 -6.98
CA GLY A 46 3.45 16.78 -5.93
C GLY A 46 3.06 15.37 -6.35
N LEU A 47 3.32 14.36 -5.52
CA LEU A 47 2.56 13.14 -5.60
C LEU A 47 1.09 13.53 -5.44
N ASN A 48 0.31 13.28 -6.48
CA ASN A 48 -1.14 13.35 -6.33
C ASN A 48 -1.56 12.12 -5.50
N VAL A 49 -1.35 12.22 -4.19
CA VAL A 49 -1.78 11.19 -3.25
C VAL A 49 -3.28 11.34 -3.13
N ASN A 50 -4.01 10.52 -3.86
CA ASN A 50 -5.44 10.41 -3.68
C ASN A 50 -5.69 9.55 -2.43
N ILE A 51 -6.06 10.21 -1.34
CA ILE A 51 -6.43 9.59 -0.08
C ILE A 51 -7.85 10.03 0.27
N GLU A 52 -8.57 9.23 1.02
CA GLU A 52 -9.93 9.56 1.46
C GLU A 52 -9.99 10.95 2.14
N GLU A 53 -11.04 11.72 1.86
CA GLU A 53 -11.12 13.16 2.15
C GLU A 53 -10.96 13.51 3.63
N SER A 54 -11.49 12.70 4.54
CA SER A 54 -11.38 12.96 5.98
C SER A 54 -9.94 12.86 6.47
N TRP A 55 -9.13 11.96 5.89
CA TRP A 55 -7.69 11.86 6.12
C TRP A 55 -6.94 13.04 5.52
N ASN A 56 -7.26 13.41 4.29
CA ASN A 56 -6.58 14.51 3.63
C ASN A 56 -6.70 15.82 4.42
N LYS A 57 -7.84 16.07 5.06
CA LYS A 57 -8.04 17.22 5.97
C LYS A 57 -7.07 17.22 7.16
N GLN A 58 -6.62 16.06 7.61
CA GLN A 58 -5.75 15.91 8.77
C GLN A 58 -4.25 15.98 8.44
N ILE A 59 -3.86 15.43 7.30
CA ILE A 59 -2.44 15.18 6.98
C ILE A 59 -1.98 15.79 5.65
N ALA A 60 -2.79 16.65 5.01
CA ALA A 60 -2.44 17.26 3.71
C ALA A 60 -1.09 17.98 3.69
N ASN A 61 -0.70 18.59 4.81
CA ASN A 61 0.56 19.33 4.93
C ASN A 61 1.79 18.42 4.83
N GLU A 62 1.63 17.11 5.09
CA GLU A 62 2.73 16.15 5.05
C GLU A 62 3.26 15.90 3.64
N TRP A 63 2.39 16.02 2.64
CA TRP A 63 2.76 15.82 1.25
C TRP A 63 3.82 16.81 0.77
N GLU A 64 3.83 18.01 1.35
CA GLU A 64 4.81 19.06 1.05
C GLU A 64 6.05 19.01 1.96
N GLY A 65 6.04 18.14 2.97
CA GLY A 65 7.13 17.98 3.93
C GLY A 65 8.44 17.52 3.28
N PRO A 66 9.61 18.04 3.70
CA PRO A 66 10.89 17.64 3.12
C PRO A 66 11.13 16.13 3.18
N TYR A 67 10.82 15.51 4.33
CA TYR A 67 10.99 14.07 4.51
C TYR A 67 10.12 13.24 3.56
N PHE A 68 8.91 13.73 3.25
CA PHE A 68 8.01 13.03 2.33
C PHE A 68 8.51 13.15 0.89
N LYS A 69 9.05 14.31 0.50
CA LYS A 69 9.71 14.49 -0.80
C LYS A 69 10.94 13.58 -0.95
N GLU A 70 11.75 13.45 0.10
CA GLU A 70 12.88 12.50 0.13
C GLU A 70 12.42 11.04 0.00
N LEU A 71 11.36 10.65 0.72
CA LEU A 71 10.75 9.32 0.60
C LEU A 71 10.29 9.04 -0.83
N VAL A 72 9.63 9.99 -1.46
CA VAL A 72 9.19 9.88 -2.85
C VAL A 72 10.35 9.71 -3.81
N GLN A 73 11.41 10.50 -3.64
CA GLN A 73 12.64 10.37 -4.44
C GLN A 73 13.28 8.99 -4.27
N PHE A 74 13.32 8.49 -3.02
CA PHE A 74 13.78 7.14 -2.74
C PHE A 74 12.95 6.08 -3.48
N LEU A 75 11.62 6.12 -3.40
CA LEU A 75 10.74 5.16 -4.08
C LEU A 75 10.88 5.24 -5.61
N ARG A 76 11.04 6.44 -6.17
CA ARG A 76 11.32 6.64 -7.60
C ARG A 76 12.65 6.00 -8.01
N ALA A 77 13.69 6.14 -7.18
CA ALA A 77 14.99 5.52 -7.44
C ALA A 77 14.91 3.98 -7.40
N GLU A 78 14.14 3.41 -6.46
CA GLU A 78 13.89 1.97 -6.41
C GLU A 78 13.28 1.47 -7.73
N LEU A 79 12.22 2.14 -8.20
CA LEU A 79 11.55 1.79 -9.45
C LEU A 79 12.46 1.97 -10.67
N ALA A 80 13.28 3.03 -10.71
CA ALA A 80 14.25 3.26 -11.78
C ALA A 80 15.33 2.17 -11.83
N ASN A 81 15.66 1.58 -10.69
CA ASN A 81 16.57 0.44 -10.55
C ASN A 81 15.89 -0.93 -10.84
N ASN A 82 14.63 -0.92 -11.31
CA ASN A 82 13.80 -2.10 -11.56
C ASN A 82 13.55 -2.96 -10.30
N GLU A 83 13.60 -2.39 -9.11
CA GLU A 83 13.20 -3.07 -7.89
C GLU A 83 11.68 -3.26 -7.87
N ILE A 84 11.26 -4.44 -7.41
CA ILE A 84 9.84 -4.74 -7.23
C ILE A 84 9.45 -4.32 -5.81
N ILE A 85 8.44 -3.45 -5.72
CA ILE A 85 7.95 -2.90 -4.46
C ILE A 85 6.55 -3.45 -4.16
N TYR A 86 6.29 -3.79 -2.92
CA TYR A 86 4.97 -4.18 -2.42
C TYR A 86 4.48 -3.21 -1.33
N PRO A 87 3.15 -3.05 -1.19
CA PRO A 87 2.09 -3.49 -2.10
C PRO A 87 2.16 -2.77 -3.45
N PRO A 88 1.33 -3.15 -4.45
CA PRO A 88 1.14 -2.38 -5.67
C PRO A 88 0.80 -0.92 -5.34
N ARG A 89 1.23 0.02 -6.21
CA ARG A 89 1.14 1.47 -5.97
C ARG A 89 -0.26 1.92 -5.53
N GLU A 90 -1.28 1.43 -6.20
CA GLU A 90 -2.69 1.73 -5.93
C GLU A 90 -3.19 1.24 -4.57
N GLN A 91 -2.41 0.39 -3.90
CA GLN A 91 -2.76 -0.18 -2.60
C GLN A 91 -1.92 0.37 -1.44
N ILE A 92 -0.93 1.23 -1.70
CA ILE A 92 -0.04 1.76 -0.65
C ILE A 92 -0.85 2.45 0.46
N PHE A 93 -1.91 3.16 0.10
CA PHE A 93 -2.76 3.90 1.02
C PHE A 93 -4.11 3.21 1.32
N ALA A 94 -4.24 1.92 1.01
CA ALA A 94 -5.49 1.18 1.19
C ALA A 94 -6.04 1.20 2.63
N ALA A 95 -5.19 1.28 3.65
CA ALA A 95 -5.61 1.40 5.04
C ALA A 95 -6.47 2.65 5.26
N PHE A 96 -6.11 3.76 4.65
CA PHE A 96 -6.81 5.04 4.75
C PHE A 96 -8.10 5.07 3.93
N GLU A 97 -8.10 4.45 2.76
CA GLU A 97 -9.28 4.35 1.88
C GLU A 97 -10.36 3.44 2.49
N ASN A 98 -9.94 2.37 3.18
CA ASN A 98 -10.88 1.42 3.78
C ASN A 98 -11.41 1.85 5.15
N THR A 99 -10.72 2.76 5.85
CA THR A 99 -11.11 3.23 7.18
C THR A 99 -11.01 4.75 7.23
N PRO A 100 -12.10 5.51 6.93
CA PRO A 100 -12.13 6.96 7.08
C PRO A 100 -11.72 7.42 8.46
N PHE A 101 -11.10 8.62 8.57
CA PHE A 101 -10.54 9.14 9.81
C PHE A 101 -11.56 9.20 10.96
N ASP A 102 -12.75 9.67 10.67
CA ASP A 102 -13.85 9.84 11.63
C ASP A 102 -14.53 8.51 12.02
N GLN A 103 -14.24 7.41 11.31
CA GLN A 103 -14.72 6.07 11.61
C GLN A 103 -13.71 5.22 12.39
N VAL A 104 -12.48 5.70 12.61
CA VAL A 104 -11.46 4.94 13.33
C VAL A 104 -11.89 4.69 14.77
N LYS A 105 -11.91 3.43 15.18
CA LYS A 105 -12.21 2.94 16.55
C LYS A 105 -11.02 2.20 17.16
N VAL A 106 -10.28 1.45 16.30
CA VAL A 106 -9.11 0.68 16.68
C VAL A 106 -8.01 0.93 15.67
N VAL A 107 -6.80 1.13 16.13
CA VAL A 107 -5.60 1.19 15.29
C VAL A 107 -4.75 -0.03 15.60
N ILE A 108 -4.50 -0.87 14.60
CA ILE A 108 -3.54 -1.97 14.70
C ILE A 108 -2.30 -1.57 13.89
N ILE A 109 -1.14 -1.58 14.55
CA ILE A 109 0.12 -1.19 13.93
C ILE A 109 1.00 -2.43 13.76
N GLY A 110 1.27 -2.77 12.49
CA GLY A 110 2.25 -3.75 12.09
C GLY A 110 3.60 -3.09 11.75
N GLN A 111 4.59 -3.88 11.39
CA GLN A 111 5.93 -3.37 11.00
C GLN A 111 5.95 -2.91 9.55
N ASP A 112 6.06 -3.82 8.62
CA ASP A 112 6.14 -3.60 7.17
C ASP A 112 5.19 -4.55 6.42
N PRO A 113 4.89 -4.27 5.14
CA PRO A 113 4.07 -5.16 4.34
C PRO A 113 4.71 -6.53 4.16
N TYR A 114 3.93 -7.56 3.89
CA TYR A 114 4.46 -8.83 3.43
C TYR A 114 5.24 -8.63 2.12
N HIS A 115 6.46 -9.21 2.07
CA HIS A 115 7.37 -9.03 0.95
C HIS A 115 7.33 -10.14 -0.11
N GLY A 116 6.45 -11.14 0.05
CA GLY A 116 6.22 -12.19 -0.95
C GLY A 116 5.28 -11.74 -2.07
N ILE A 117 5.42 -12.36 -3.24
CA ILE A 117 4.63 -12.05 -4.44
C ILE A 117 3.12 -12.12 -4.14
N GLY A 118 2.41 -11.02 -4.44
CA GLY A 118 0.96 -10.94 -4.35
C GLY A 118 0.38 -11.04 -2.93
N GLN A 119 1.20 -10.97 -1.88
CA GLN A 119 0.74 -11.07 -0.50
C GLN A 119 0.15 -9.76 0.01
N ALA A 120 0.94 -8.68 -0.04
CA ALA A 120 0.54 -7.39 0.52
C ALA A 120 -0.59 -6.75 -0.30
N ASN A 121 -1.58 -6.23 0.41
CA ASN A 121 -2.74 -5.50 -0.13
C ASN A 121 -2.96 -4.13 0.53
N GLY A 122 -1.93 -3.58 1.19
CA GLY A 122 -1.96 -2.27 1.83
C GLY A 122 -2.59 -2.22 3.22
N LEU A 123 -3.09 -3.35 3.73
CA LEU A 123 -3.60 -3.47 5.10
C LEU A 123 -2.64 -4.34 5.92
N CYS A 124 -2.24 -3.90 7.12
CA CYS A 124 -1.33 -4.69 7.95
C CYS A 124 -1.94 -6.06 8.31
N PHE A 125 -1.11 -7.11 8.35
CA PHE A 125 -1.47 -8.51 8.55
C PHE A 125 -2.40 -9.12 7.50
N SER A 126 -3.03 -8.33 6.63
CA SER A 126 -3.93 -8.79 5.58
C SER A 126 -3.16 -9.31 4.36
N VAL A 127 -3.74 -10.27 3.68
CA VAL A 127 -3.25 -10.73 2.37
C VAL A 127 -4.36 -10.66 1.32
N ALA A 128 -3.96 -10.56 0.06
CA ALA A 128 -4.90 -10.56 -1.05
C ALA A 128 -5.74 -11.86 -1.10
N PRO A 129 -6.98 -11.81 -1.64
CA PRO A 129 -7.80 -13.00 -1.81
C PRO A 129 -7.09 -14.13 -2.56
N GLY A 130 -7.23 -15.36 -2.08
CA GLY A 130 -6.60 -16.53 -2.68
C GLY A 130 -5.14 -16.78 -2.25
N VAL A 131 -4.54 -15.87 -1.51
CA VAL A 131 -3.19 -16.03 -0.95
C VAL A 131 -3.25 -16.87 0.33
N ARG A 132 -2.27 -17.76 0.48
CA ARG A 132 -2.12 -18.57 1.69
C ARG A 132 -1.91 -17.67 2.91
N ILE A 133 -2.71 -17.89 3.96
CA ILE A 133 -2.63 -17.11 5.21
C ILE A 133 -1.23 -17.24 5.84
N PRO A 134 -0.52 -16.11 6.06
CA PRO A 134 0.81 -16.12 6.67
C PRO A 134 0.80 -16.56 8.15
N PRO A 135 1.94 -17.00 8.69
CA PRO A 135 2.02 -17.48 10.08
C PRO A 135 1.55 -16.47 11.13
N SER A 136 1.90 -15.18 10.96
CA SER A 136 1.46 -14.09 11.87
C SER A 136 -0.06 -13.99 11.94
N LEU A 137 -0.73 -13.91 10.79
CA LEU A 137 -2.19 -13.84 10.73
C LEU A 137 -2.86 -15.12 11.24
N LYS A 138 -2.26 -16.29 10.98
CA LYS A 138 -2.74 -17.55 11.57
C LYS A 138 -2.73 -17.53 13.10
N ASN A 139 -1.69 -16.92 13.69
CA ASN A 139 -1.62 -16.80 15.14
C ASN A 139 -2.71 -15.89 15.69
N ILE A 140 -2.97 -14.76 15.02
CA ILE A 140 -4.07 -13.85 15.37
C ILE A 140 -5.41 -14.63 15.35
N PHE A 141 -5.70 -15.35 14.27
CA PHE A 141 -6.93 -16.13 14.17
C PHE A 141 -7.06 -17.25 15.23
N LYS A 142 -5.94 -17.91 15.58
CA LYS A 142 -5.92 -18.88 16.66
C LYS A 142 -6.25 -18.27 18.00
N GLU A 143 -5.70 -17.08 18.30
CA GLU A 143 -6.00 -16.39 19.55
C GLU A 143 -7.46 -15.94 19.62
N LEU A 144 -8.01 -15.39 18.53
CA LEU A 144 -9.43 -15.06 18.47
C LEU A 144 -10.34 -16.27 18.66
N ASN A 145 -9.98 -17.41 18.07
CA ASN A 145 -10.71 -18.67 18.28
C ASN A 145 -10.63 -19.14 19.73
N ARG A 146 -9.42 -19.10 20.32
CA ARG A 146 -9.20 -19.56 21.71
C ARG A 146 -9.93 -18.69 22.72
N ASP A 147 -9.92 -17.38 22.55
CA ASP A 147 -10.44 -16.42 23.51
C ASP A 147 -11.95 -16.20 23.36
N LEU A 148 -12.43 -16.07 22.11
CA LEU A 148 -13.80 -15.69 21.81
C LEU A 148 -14.64 -16.81 21.16
N GLY A 149 -14.05 -17.98 20.88
CA GLY A 149 -14.73 -19.07 20.17
C GLY A 149 -15.10 -18.77 18.72
N ILE A 150 -14.51 -17.71 18.12
CA ILE A 150 -14.75 -17.32 16.73
C ILE A 150 -14.18 -18.38 15.80
N GLU A 151 -14.96 -18.83 14.82
CA GLU A 151 -14.48 -19.76 13.80
C GLU A 151 -13.28 -19.18 13.05
N ILE A 152 -12.25 -20.01 12.84
CA ILE A 152 -11.03 -19.57 12.12
C ILE A 152 -11.37 -19.29 10.66
N PRO A 153 -11.17 -18.05 10.19
CA PRO A 153 -11.46 -17.69 8.79
C PRO A 153 -10.63 -18.51 7.80
N GLN A 154 -11.21 -18.83 6.66
CA GLN A 154 -10.53 -19.51 5.54
C GLN A 154 -9.76 -18.53 4.64
N LEU A 155 -10.08 -17.23 4.71
CA LEU A 155 -9.47 -16.17 3.93
C LEU A 155 -8.66 -15.24 4.85
N GLY A 156 -7.51 -14.78 4.35
CA GLY A 156 -6.63 -13.86 5.08
C GLY A 156 -6.85 -12.39 4.73
N GLU A 157 -7.91 -12.07 4.02
CA GLU A 157 -8.29 -10.72 3.65
C GLU A 157 -9.05 -10.05 4.82
N LEU A 158 -8.54 -8.90 5.31
CA LEU A 158 -9.04 -8.23 6.51
C LEU A 158 -9.83 -6.94 6.23
N SER A 159 -10.20 -6.63 5.00
CA SER A 159 -11.02 -5.45 4.69
C SER A 159 -12.37 -5.43 5.45
N PRO A 160 -12.99 -6.57 5.82
CA PRO A 160 -14.17 -6.54 6.68
C PRO A 160 -13.92 -5.93 8.08
N TRP A 161 -12.67 -6.01 8.59
CA TRP A 161 -12.30 -5.33 9.83
C TRP A 161 -12.17 -3.82 9.63
N SER A 162 -11.50 -3.42 8.55
CA SER A 162 -11.35 -2.00 8.20
C SER A 162 -12.71 -1.30 8.08
N LYS A 163 -13.68 -1.94 7.42
CA LYS A 163 -15.06 -1.43 7.29
C LYS A 163 -15.81 -1.27 8.62
N GLN A 164 -15.32 -1.87 9.70
CA GLN A 164 -15.86 -1.73 11.04
C GLN A 164 -15.16 -0.65 11.88
N GLY A 165 -14.15 0.01 11.31
CA GLY A 165 -13.38 1.08 11.95
C GLY A 165 -12.03 0.61 12.52
N VAL A 166 -11.50 -0.52 12.05
CA VAL A 166 -10.15 -0.97 12.40
C VAL A 166 -9.15 -0.46 11.36
N LEU A 167 -8.36 0.54 11.71
CA LEU A 167 -7.26 1.01 10.88
C LEU A 167 -6.11 0.01 10.94
N LEU A 168 -5.89 -0.70 9.84
CA LEU A 168 -4.84 -1.72 9.70
C LEU A 168 -3.59 -1.09 9.07
N LEU A 169 -2.75 -0.44 9.88
CA LEU A 169 -1.62 0.38 9.45
C LEU A 169 -0.28 -0.35 9.67
N ASN A 170 0.63 -0.30 8.71
CA ASN A 170 2.03 -0.65 8.94
C ASN A 170 2.85 0.60 9.28
N ALA A 171 3.92 0.44 10.07
CA ALA A 171 4.87 1.52 10.34
C ALA A 171 5.59 1.99 9.07
N THR A 172 5.93 1.05 8.15
CA THR A 172 6.38 1.34 6.79
C THR A 172 5.34 0.85 5.79
N LEU A 173 4.95 1.70 4.82
CA LEU A 173 3.86 1.35 3.91
C LEU A 173 4.32 0.60 2.66
N THR A 174 5.63 0.50 2.43
CA THR A 174 6.21 -0.21 1.30
C THR A 174 7.38 -1.09 1.71
N VAL A 175 7.68 -2.10 0.90
CA VAL A 175 8.81 -3.01 1.09
C VAL A 175 9.31 -3.52 -0.27
N ARG A 176 10.62 -3.76 -0.41
CA ARG A 176 11.17 -4.42 -1.60
C ARG A 176 10.83 -5.92 -1.58
N ALA A 177 10.57 -6.48 -2.76
CA ALA A 177 10.30 -7.91 -2.91
C ALA A 177 11.36 -8.77 -2.24
N ASN A 178 10.93 -9.74 -1.44
CA ASN A 178 11.77 -10.70 -0.72
C ASN A 178 12.77 -10.08 0.29
N GLN A 179 12.63 -8.79 0.66
CA GLN A 179 13.56 -8.09 1.55
C GLN A 179 12.80 -7.36 2.66
N ALA A 180 12.43 -8.09 3.72
CA ALA A 180 11.78 -7.51 4.90
C ALA A 180 12.61 -6.34 5.46
N GLY A 181 11.93 -5.27 5.88
CA GLY A 181 12.56 -4.08 6.45
C GLY A 181 13.35 -3.20 5.47
N SER A 182 13.37 -3.50 4.18
CA SER A 182 14.18 -2.79 3.17
C SER A 182 13.87 -1.30 3.05
N HIS A 183 12.66 -0.87 3.41
CA HIS A 183 12.24 0.54 3.36
C HIS A 183 12.16 1.20 4.73
N GLN A 184 12.70 0.56 5.79
CA GLN A 184 12.81 1.17 7.11
C GLN A 184 13.74 2.40 7.09
N ASN A 185 13.41 3.40 7.92
CA ASN A 185 14.16 4.66 8.03
C ASN A 185 14.26 5.46 6.71
N LYS A 186 13.28 5.29 5.81
CA LYS A 186 13.20 6.05 4.56
C LYS A 186 12.16 7.16 4.58
N GLY A 187 11.44 7.34 5.70
CA GLY A 187 10.48 8.41 5.90
C GLY A 187 9.07 7.94 6.21
N TRP A 188 8.75 6.67 5.96
CA TRP A 188 7.42 6.12 6.26
C TRP A 188 7.07 6.23 7.74
N GLU A 189 8.02 5.93 8.64
CA GLU A 189 7.80 5.98 10.08
C GLU A 189 7.42 7.41 10.55
N LYS A 190 8.05 8.44 9.97
CA LYS A 190 7.67 9.84 10.26
C LYS A 190 6.24 10.14 9.82
N PHE A 191 5.85 9.65 8.65
CA PHE A 191 4.49 9.80 8.15
C PHE A 191 3.47 9.09 9.05
N THR A 192 3.73 7.83 9.40
CA THR A 192 2.83 7.04 10.25
C THR A 192 2.77 7.58 11.69
N ASP A 193 3.85 8.15 12.20
CA ASP A 193 3.87 8.88 13.48
C ASP A 193 2.91 10.07 13.46
N VAL A 194 2.90 10.86 12.38
CA VAL A 194 1.95 11.97 12.22
C VAL A 194 0.51 11.47 12.16
N VAL A 195 0.26 10.37 11.44
CA VAL A 195 -1.07 9.74 11.38
C VAL A 195 -1.55 9.33 12.77
N ILE A 196 -0.71 8.63 13.54
CA ILE A 196 -1.01 8.18 14.92
C ILE A 196 -1.26 9.39 15.82
N LYS A 197 -0.40 10.42 15.73
CA LYS A 197 -0.55 11.65 16.49
C LYS A 197 -1.87 12.36 16.15
N SER A 198 -2.21 12.50 14.88
CA SER A 198 -3.46 13.12 14.46
C SER A 198 -4.69 12.40 15.02
N ILE A 199 -4.69 11.06 15.02
CA ILE A 199 -5.78 10.29 15.65
C ILE A 199 -5.82 10.55 17.15
N SER A 200 -4.67 10.48 17.83
CA SER A 200 -4.59 10.67 19.28
C SER A 200 -5.05 12.04 19.74
N GLU A 201 -4.81 13.09 18.94
CA GLU A 201 -5.17 14.49 19.27
C GLU A 201 -6.61 14.85 18.90
N ASN A 202 -7.20 14.21 17.88
CA ASN A 202 -8.47 14.63 17.30
C ASN A 202 -9.60 13.58 17.42
N ARG A 203 -9.31 12.41 17.99
CA ARG A 203 -10.30 11.35 18.19
C ARG A 203 -10.33 10.91 19.65
N GLU A 204 -11.52 10.63 20.15
CA GLU A 204 -11.73 10.09 21.49
C GLU A 204 -12.06 8.59 21.42
N HIS A 205 -11.73 7.87 22.49
CA HIS A 205 -12.07 6.46 22.67
C HIS A 205 -11.49 5.50 21.59
N VAL A 206 -10.33 5.85 21.01
CA VAL A 206 -9.64 4.98 20.06
C VAL A 206 -8.66 4.06 20.80
N VAL A 207 -8.70 2.77 20.48
CA VAL A 207 -7.77 1.77 21.04
C VAL A 207 -6.58 1.62 20.10
N PHE A 208 -5.36 1.67 20.64
CA PHE A 208 -4.13 1.42 19.89
C PHE A 208 -3.53 0.08 20.26
N MET A 209 -3.24 -0.76 19.26
CA MET A 209 -2.63 -2.08 19.41
C MET A 209 -1.34 -2.13 18.59
N LEU A 210 -0.20 -2.22 19.27
CA LEU A 210 1.12 -2.30 18.64
C LEU A 210 1.52 -3.77 18.55
N TRP A 211 1.60 -4.29 17.34
CA TRP A 211 1.98 -5.66 17.05
C TRP A 211 3.24 -5.69 16.18
N GLY A 212 4.36 -6.13 16.75
CA GLY A 212 5.63 -6.20 16.06
C GLY A 212 6.63 -7.10 16.75
#